data_532d27c6eba68ac35b448bb61b5050c2
#
_entry.id   532d27c6eba68ac35b448bb61b5050c2
#
_cell.length_a   1.000
_cell.length_b   1.000
_cell.length_c   1.000
_cell.angle_alpha   90.00
_cell.angle_beta   90.00
_cell.angle_gamma   90.00
#
_symmetry.space_group_name_H-M   'P 1'
#
loop_
_entity.id
_entity.type
_entity.pdbx_description
1 polymer ?
#
loop_
_entity_poly.entity_id
_entity_poly.type
_entity_poly.pdbx_seq_one_letter_code
_entity_poly.pdbx_strand_id
1 'polypeptide(L)' 'EPCTASIAGIEVMDLEDAAQALWKEGIYAETGMGCTGPLVMMSEANHARALEILKKAGYVG' A
#
# COMPACT_ATOMS: atom_id res chain seq x y z
N GLU A 1 -14.19 -2.23 -6.66
CA GLU A 1 -13.03 -2.77 -7.34
C GLU A 1 -12.29 -3.75 -6.43
N PRO A 2 -12.03 -4.97 -6.91
CA PRO A 2 -11.39 -5.95 -6.04
C PRO A 2 -9.92 -5.61 -5.78
N CYS A 3 -9.51 -5.80 -4.52
CA CYS A 3 -8.11 -5.64 -4.14
C CYS A 3 -7.42 -6.97 -4.35
N THR A 4 -6.77 -7.12 -5.50
CA THR A 4 -6.15 -8.38 -5.91
C THR A 4 -4.66 -8.45 -5.61
N ALA A 5 -4.07 -7.35 -5.16
CA ALA A 5 -2.65 -7.29 -4.84
C ALA A 5 -2.45 -6.61 -3.49
N SER A 6 -1.34 -6.88 -2.86
CA SER A 6 -1.02 -6.26 -1.58
C SER A 6 0.48 -6.00 -1.46
N ILE A 7 0.83 -5.05 -0.60
CA ILE A 7 2.21 -4.73 -0.28
C ILE A 7 2.38 -4.88 1.22
N ALA A 8 3.28 -5.75 1.62
CA ALA A 8 3.60 -5.98 3.02
C ALA A 8 4.92 -5.31 3.37
N GLY A 9 5.31 -5.38 4.64
CA GLY A 9 6.57 -4.81 5.10
C GLY A 9 6.49 -3.36 5.52
N ILE A 10 5.28 -2.81 5.56
CA ILE A 10 5.05 -1.44 6.00
C ILE A 10 4.82 -1.46 7.51
N GLU A 11 5.44 -0.53 8.22
CA GLU A 11 5.22 -0.40 9.66
C GLU A 11 3.76 -0.06 9.94
N VAL A 12 3.22 -0.62 11.01
CA VAL A 12 1.81 -0.37 11.36
C VAL A 12 1.57 1.12 11.59
N MET A 13 2.58 1.84 12.10
CA MET A 13 2.47 3.27 12.33
C MET A 13 2.47 4.08 11.03
N ASP A 14 3.07 3.53 9.98
CA ASP A 14 3.13 4.19 8.67
C ASP A 14 2.03 3.74 7.73
N LEU A 15 1.25 2.76 8.13
CA LEU A 15 0.25 2.14 7.27
C LEU A 15 -0.77 3.16 6.75
N GLU A 16 -1.26 3.99 7.63
CA GLU A 16 -2.23 5.01 7.28
C GLU A 16 -1.62 6.06 6.36
N ASP A 17 -0.42 6.50 6.67
CA ASP A 17 0.28 7.48 5.84
C ASP A 17 0.58 6.93 4.45
N ALA A 18 0.95 5.67 4.38
CA ALA A 18 1.20 5.01 3.10
C ALA A 18 -0.06 4.99 2.24
N ALA A 19 -1.19 4.62 2.85
CA ALA A 19 -2.46 4.60 2.14
C ALA A 19 -2.84 6.01 1.65
N GLN A 20 -2.64 7.01 2.50
CA GLN A 20 -2.94 8.39 2.11
C GLN A 20 -2.04 8.87 0.97
N ALA A 21 -0.79 8.46 0.96
CA ALA A 21 0.12 8.80 -0.12
C ALA A 21 -0.39 8.24 -1.46
N LEU A 22 -0.91 7.03 -1.44
CA LEU A 22 -1.48 6.41 -2.62
C LEU A 22 -2.77 7.12 -3.06
N TRP A 23 -3.62 7.47 -2.11
CA TRP A 23 -4.86 8.21 -2.41
C TRP A 23 -4.56 9.54 -3.08
N LYS A 24 -3.53 10.24 -2.62
CA LYS A 24 -3.13 11.51 -3.20
C LYS A 24 -2.70 11.36 -4.67
N GLU A 25 -2.18 10.20 -5.00
CA GLU A 25 -1.78 9.89 -6.37
C GLU A 25 -2.93 9.33 -7.21
N GLY A 26 -4.11 9.25 -6.62
CA GLY A 26 -5.28 8.74 -7.32
C GLY A 26 -5.37 7.23 -7.34
N ILE A 27 -4.65 6.56 -6.48
CA ILE A 27 -4.65 5.10 -6.40
C ILE A 27 -5.54 4.67 -5.24
N TYR A 28 -6.53 3.83 -5.54
CA TYR A 28 -7.37 3.26 -4.50
C TYR A 28 -6.58 2.22 -3.72
N ALA A 29 -6.53 2.37 -2.41
CA ALA A 29 -5.81 1.45 -1.54
C ALA A 29 -6.55 1.29 -0.23
N GLU A 30 -6.48 0.09 0.34
CA GLU A 30 -7.07 -0.21 1.63
C GLU A 30 -5.99 -0.77 2.55
N THR A 31 -6.10 -0.43 3.82
CA THR A 31 -5.20 -0.99 4.83
C THR A 31 -5.84 -2.22 5.45
N GLY A 32 -5.01 -3.19 5.83
CA GLY A 32 -5.51 -4.39 6.48
C GLY A 32 -4.42 -5.12 7.21
N MET A 33 -4.81 -6.20 7.87
CA MET A 33 -3.90 -7.07 8.60
C MET A 33 -3.94 -8.45 7.98
N GLY A 34 -2.79 -8.94 7.58
CA GLY A 34 -2.66 -10.29 7.07
C GLY A 34 -1.94 -11.19 8.08
N CYS A 35 -1.65 -12.42 7.67
CA CYS A 35 -0.95 -13.38 8.51
C CYS A 35 0.48 -12.91 8.84
N THR A 36 1.04 -12.09 7.98
CA THR A 36 2.41 -11.58 8.13
C THR A 36 2.46 -10.19 8.76
N GLY A 37 1.32 -9.62 9.12
CA GLY A 37 1.26 -8.31 9.74
C GLY A 37 0.51 -7.28 8.88
N PRO A 38 0.78 -5.98 9.11
CA PRO A 38 0.07 -4.94 8.38
C PRO A 38 0.42 -4.95 6.89
N LEU A 39 -0.58 -4.66 6.07
CA LEU A 39 -0.38 -4.58 4.64
C LEU A 39 -1.34 -3.56 4.02
N VAL A 40 -1.00 -3.12 2.82
CA VAL A 40 -1.85 -2.24 2.02
C VAL A 40 -2.30 -3.02 0.80
N MET A 41 -3.60 -3.00 0.55
CA MET A 41 -4.19 -3.73 -0.58
C MET A 41 -4.64 -2.76 -1.66
N MET A 42 -4.41 -3.14 -2.91
CA MET A 42 -4.81 -2.34 -4.05
C MET A 42 -5.12 -3.29 -5.22
N SER A 43 -5.63 -2.73 -6.32
CA SER A 43 -5.85 -3.54 -7.51
C SER A 43 -4.51 -3.90 -8.14
N GLU A 44 -4.46 -5.04 -8.80
CA GLU A 44 -3.26 -5.51 -9.47
C GLU A 44 -2.74 -4.52 -10.50
N ALA A 45 -3.66 -3.82 -11.16
CA ALA A 45 -3.29 -2.82 -12.16
C ALA A 45 -2.49 -1.67 -11.55
N ASN A 46 -2.72 -1.36 -10.28
CA ASN A 46 -2.04 -0.27 -9.60
C ASN A 46 -0.87 -0.72 -8.73
N HIS A 47 -0.65 -2.02 -8.64
CA HIS A 47 0.35 -2.57 -7.72
C HIS A 47 1.76 -2.02 -7.99
N ALA A 48 2.20 -2.05 -9.23
CA ALA A 48 3.53 -1.58 -9.57
C ALA A 48 3.71 -0.11 -9.25
N ARG A 49 2.69 0.68 -9.55
CA ARG A 49 2.69 2.11 -9.30
C ARG A 49 2.69 2.41 -7.81
N ALA A 50 1.86 1.70 -7.06
CA ALA A 50 1.81 1.86 -5.61
C ALA A 50 3.14 1.50 -4.98
N LEU A 51 3.75 0.41 -5.41
CA LEU A 51 5.03 -0.01 -4.89
C LEU A 51 6.11 1.05 -5.14
N GLU A 52 6.13 1.62 -6.33
CA GLU A 52 7.08 2.66 -6.66
C GLU A 52 6.90 3.90 -5.80
N ILE A 53 5.66 4.33 -5.60
CA ILE A 53 5.36 5.49 -4.75
C ILE A 53 5.81 5.24 -3.31
N LEU A 54 5.53 4.07 -2.78
CA LEU A 54 5.91 3.73 -1.42
C LEU A 54 7.41 3.62 -1.26
N LYS A 55 8.10 3.12 -2.26
CA LYS A 55 9.56 3.06 -2.24
C LYS A 55 10.18 4.45 -2.21
N LYS A 56 9.67 5.35 -3.03
CA LYS A 56 10.15 6.73 -3.07
C LYS A 56 9.88 7.45 -1.77
N ALA A 57 8.77 7.15 -1.13
CA ALA A 57 8.43 7.76 0.15
C ALA A 57 9.17 7.12 1.33
N GLY A 58 9.79 5.96 1.11
CA GLY A 58 10.54 5.29 2.15
C GLY A 58 9.70 4.39 3.05
N TYR A 59 8.48 4.07 2.65
CA TYR A 59 7.62 3.19 3.45
C TYR A 59 7.95 1.72 3.26
N VAL A 60 8.51 1.36 2.12
CA VAL A 60 8.97 0.00 1.88
C VAL A 60 10.43 0.05 1.46
N GLY A 61 11.18 -0.90 1.93
CA GLY A 61 12.61 -0.97 1.70
C GLY A 61 13.01 -1.52 0.35
#